data_dedfd27d621e32551d19c97812b93372
#
_entry.id   dedfd27d621e32551d19c97812b93372
#
_cell.length_a   1.000
_cell.length_b   1.000
_cell.length_c   1.000
_cell.angle_alpha   90.00
_cell.angle_beta   90.00
_cell.angle_gamma   90.00
#
_symmetry.space_group_name_H-M   'P 1'
#
loop_
_entity.id
_entity.type
_entity.pdbx_description
1 polymer ?
#
loop_
_entity_poly.entity_id
_entity_poly.type
_entity_poly.pdbx_seq_one_letter_code
_entity_poly.pdbx_strand_id
1 'polypeptide(L)'
;PAILPSLNTFTRQIAAELFKEAGLELNVTMTTNYLETIRMMVSIGLGWSVLPASMANDEMVILPLTEVNMHRYLGVVYHPRRTLSRAASAMLTILREQSSVENNKAI
;
A
#
# COMPACT_ATOMS: atom_id res chain seq x y z
N PRO A 1 5.07 -16.07 9.03
CA PRO A 1 5.13 -16.08 7.56
C PRO A 1 4.49 -14.81 6.98
N ALA A 2 5.12 -14.25 5.96
CA ALA A 2 4.63 -13.07 5.27
C ALA A 2 3.93 -13.45 3.96
N ILE A 3 2.87 -12.73 3.65
CA ILE A 3 2.14 -12.81 2.39
C ILE A 3 2.27 -11.44 1.74
N LEU A 4 3.06 -11.31 0.69
CA LEU A 4 3.44 -10.02 0.13
C LEU A 4 3.30 -9.99 -1.40
N PRO A 5 3.19 -8.80 -1.99
CA PRO A 5 3.24 -8.68 -3.44
C PRO A 5 4.63 -9.04 -4.00
N SER A 6 4.74 -9.10 -5.32
CA SER A 6 5.96 -9.51 -6.00
C SER A 6 7.14 -8.56 -5.73
N LEU A 7 8.35 -9.07 -5.95
CA LEU A 7 9.62 -8.39 -5.64
C LEU A 7 9.78 -7.01 -6.27
N ASN A 8 9.16 -6.78 -7.42
CA ASN A 8 9.25 -5.51 -8.14
C ASN A 8 8.22 -4.47 -7.71
N THR A 9 7.43 -4.75 -6.68
CA THR A 9 6.46 -3.79 -6.16
C THR A 9 7.08 -2.89 -5.11
N PHE A 10 6.58 -1.67 -5.03
CA PHE A 10 7.02 -0.68 -4.06
C PHE A 10 6.81 -1.15 -2.61
N THR A 11 5.66 -1.73 -2.31
CA THR A 11 5.34 -2.27 -0.99
C THR A 11 6.31 -3.37 -0.56
N ARG A 12 6.64 -4.28 -1.47
CA ARG A 12 7.60 -5.36 -1.19
C ARG A 12 8.99 -4.83 -0.91
N GLN A 13 9.43 -3.82 -1.65
CA GLN A 13 10.73 -3.19 -1.46
C GLN A 13 10.82 -2.49 -0.10
N ILE A 14 9.78 -1.78 0.32
CA ILE A 14 9.72 -1.15 1.64
C ILE A 14 9.85 -2.20 2.74
N ALA A 15 9.07 -3.28 2.68
CA ALA A 15 9.12 -4.34 3.66
C ALA A 15 10.51 -4.99 3.74
N ALA A 16 11.12 -5.28 2.60
CA ALA A 16 12.46 -5.85 2.53
C ALA A 16 13.52 -4.93 3.15
N GLU A 17 13.46 -3.65 2.86
CA GLU A 17 14.37 -2.64 3.41
C GLU A 17 14.27 -2.56 4.94
N LEU A 18 13.06 -2.50 5.48
CA LEU A 18 12.84 -2.45 6.93
C LEU A 18 13.41 -3.67 7.65
N PHE A 19 13.19 -4.85 7.12
CA PHE A 19 13.74 -6.08 7.69
C PHE A 19 15.26 -6.10 7.61
N LYS A 20 15.82 -5.65 6.51
CA LYS A 20 17.28 -5.54 6.33
C LYS A 20 17.90 -4.56 7.34
N GLU A 21 17.31 -3.39 7.52
CA GLU A 21 17.78 -2.39 8.48
C GLU A 21 17.70 -2.90 9.93
N ALA A 22 16.70 -3.70 10.23
CA ALA A 22 16.53 -4.34 11.53
C ALA A 22 17.43 -5.58 11.73
N GLY A 23 18.17 -6.00 10.71
CA GLY A 23 18.99 -7.23 10.77
C GLY A 23 18.16 -8.51 10.82
N LEU A 24 16.92 -8.46 10.36
CA LEU A 24 16.00 -9.58 10.38
C LEU A 24 15.82 -10.19 9.00
N GLU A 25 15.52 -11.49 8.96
CA GLU A 25 15.20 -12.19 7.74
C GLU A 25 13.70 -12.11 7.45
N LEU A 26 13.36 -11.73 6.22
CA LEU A 26 11.98 -11.65 5.75
C LEU A 26 11.55 -13.00 5.17
N ASN A 27 10.77 -13.75 5.92
CA ASN A 27 10.25 -15.05 5.48
C ASN A 27 8.92 -14.87 4.73
N VAL A 28 8.98 -14.85 3.40
CA VAL A 28 7.81 -14.74 2.53
C VAL A 28 7.38 -16.11 2.06
N THR A 29 6.20 -16.53 2.47
CA THR A 29 5.65 -17.85 2.15
C THR A 29 4.72 -17.83 0.95
N MET A 30 4.08 -16.71 0.68
CA MET A 30 3.17 -16.56 -0.46
C MET A 30 3.36 -15.20 -1.13
N THR A 31 3.25 -15.18 -2.44
CA THR A 31 3.37 -13.96 -3.24
C THR A 31 2.18 -13.83 -4.18
N THR A 32 1.48 -12.73 -4.11
CA THR A 32 0.41 -12.35 -5.05
C THR A 32 0.27 -10.83 -5.09
N ASN A 33 -0.07 -10.30 -6.26
CA ASN A 33 -0.29 -8.86 -6.46
C ASN A 33 -1.75 -8.44 -6.22
N TYR A 34 -2.64 -9.39 -5.95
CA TYR A 34 -4.05 -9.10 -5.68
C TYR A 34 -4.26 -8.78 -4.21
N LEU A 35 -4.46 -7.50 -3.90
CA LEU A 35 -4.58 -7.03 -2.52
C LEU A 35 -5.76 -7.66 -1.77
N GLU A 36 -6.89 -7.87 -2.44
CA GLU A 36 -8.05 -8.56 -1.82
C GLU A 36 -7.73 -10.01 -1.45
N THR A 37 -6.95 -10.70 -2.26
CA THR A 37 -6.48 -12.04 -1.95
C THR A 37 -5.58 -12.04 -0.72
N ILE A 38 -4.65 -11.10 -0.65
CA ILE A 38 -3.78 -10.93 0.53
C ILE A 38 -4.64 -10.65 1.77
N ARG A 39 -5.59 -9.72 1.67
CA ARG A 39 -6.49 -9.38 2.77
C ARG A 39 -7.24 -10.61 3.30
N MET A 40 -7.80 -11.40 2.41
CA MET A 40 -8.51 -12.62 2.78
C MET A 40 -7.60 -13.64 3.46
N MET A 41 -6.40 -13.84 2.94
CA MET A 41 -5.44 -14.78 3.54
C MET A 41 -4.99 -14.36 4.92
N VAL A 42 -4.79 -13.07 5.15
CA VAL A 42 -4.46 -12.53 6.47
C VAL A 42 -5.65 -12.68 7.41
N SER A 43 -6.86 -12.39 6.95
CA SER A 43 -8.09 -12.52 7.76
C SER A 43 -8.33 -13.94 8.28
N ILE A 44 -7.96 -14.94 7.51
CA ILE A 44 -8.10 -16.35 7.94
C ILE A 44 -6.87 -16.88 8.70
N GLY A 45 -5.90 -16.04 8.99
CA GLY A 45 -4.76 -16.37 9.84
C GLY A 45 -3.59 -17.09 9.17
N LEU A 46 -3.46 -17.02 7.85
CA LEU A 46 -2.36 -17.67 7.14
C LEU A 46 -1.02 -16.96 7.29
N GLY A 47 -1.02 -15.70 7.70
CA GLY A 47 0.19 -14.92 7.89
C GLY A 47 -0.09 -13.45 8.10
N TRP A 48 0.97 -12.65 8.01
CA TRP A 48 0.89 -11.20 8.09
C TRP A 48 1.21 -10.57 6.72
N SER A 49 0.81 -9.34 6.55
CA SER A 49 1.10 -8.58 5.34
C SER A 49 1.21 -7.09 5.61
N VAL A 50 1.54 -6.36 4.57
CA VAL A 50 1.46 -4.90 4.52
C VAL A 50 0.38 -4.54 3.51
N LEU A 51 -0.67 -3.89 3.99
CA LEU A 51 -1.82 -3.50 3.20
C LEU A 51 -2.12 -2.01 3.41
N PRO A 52 -2.78 -1.35 2.45
CA PRO A 52 -3.33 -0.02 2.71
C PRO A 52 -4.21 -0.03 3.95
N ALA A 53 -4.06 0.98 4.80
CA ALA A 53 -4.83 1.06 6.05
C ALA A 53 -6.36 1.03 5.82
N SER A 54 -6.81 1.52 4.67
CA SER A 54 -8.22 1.50 4.27
C SER A 54 -8.79 0.09 4.05
N MET A 55 -7.94 -0.92 3.90
CA MET A 55 -8.34 -2.32 3.72
C MET A 55 -8.46 -3.11 5.03
N ALA A 56 -8.08 -2.52 6.16
CA ALA A 56 -8.21 -3.15 7.46
C ALA A 56 -9.70 -3.39 7.81
N ASN A 57 -9.97 -4.51 8.42
CA ASN A 57 -11.30 -4.89 8.91
C ASN A 57 -11.22 -5.52 10.31
N ASP A 58 -12.37 -5.89 10.86
CA ASP A 58 -12.47 -6.45 12.23
C ASP A 58 -11.85 -7.84 12.37
N GLU A 59 -11.57 -8.52 11.27
CA GLU A 59 -10.96 -9.87 11.27
C GLU A 59 -9.42 -9.80 11.32
N MET A 60 -8.86 -8.60 11.27
CA MET A 60 -7.41 -8.38 11.26
C MET A 60 -6.98 -7.50 12.42
N VAL A 61 -5.78 -7.73 12.91
CA VAL A 61 -5.15 -6.91 13.93
C VAL A 61 -4.04 -6.07 13.29
N ILE A 62 -4.10 -4.76 13.49
CA ILE A 62 -3.03 -3.87 13.07
C ILE A 62 -1.93 -3.94 14.13
N LEU A 63 -0.74 -4.36 13.71
CA LEU A 63 0.42 -4.42 14.62
C LEU A 63 0.93 -3.00 14.92
N PRO A 64 1.04 -2.62 16.20
CA PRO A 64 1.48 -1.27 16.58
C PRO A 64 3.00 -1.13 16.45
N LEU A 65 3.48 -0.87 15.25
CA LEU A 65 4.88 -0.60 15.00
C LEU A 65 5.16 0.90 15.14
N THR A 66 5.66 1.31 16.30
CA THR A 66 5.82 2.73 16.64
C THR A 66 7.00 3.41 15.95
N GLU A 67 8.00 2.66 15.53
CA GLU A 67 9.22 3.18 14.91
C GLU A 67 9.23 3.04 13.37
N VAL A 68 8.18 2.47 12.81
CA VAL A 68 8.09 2.20 11.38
C VAL A 68 7.04 3.11 10.75
N ASN A 69 7.48 3.92 9.81
CA ASN A 69 6.61 4.83 9.08
C ASN A 69 6.60 4.43 7.60
N MET A 70 5.56 3.72 7.19
CA MET A 70 5.39 3.28 5.81
C MET A 70 4.31 4.11 5.12
N HIS A 71 4.73 4.90 4.17
CA HIS A 71 3.83 5.72 3.36
C HIS A 71 4.05 5.48 1.88
N ARG A 72 2.98 5.54 1.14
CA ARG A 72 3.00 5.52 -0.32
C ARG A 72 2.29 6.75 -0.86
N TYR A 73 2.99 7.48 -1.71
CA TYR A 73 2.42 8.62 -2.40
C TYR A 73 1.78 8.19 -3.70
N LEU A 74 0.54 8.58 -3.90
CA LEU A 74 -0.17 8.41 -5.15
C LEU A 74 -0.19 9.73 -5.90
N GLY A 75 0.17 9.70 -7.16
CA GLY A 75 0.18 10.89 -8.01
C GLY A 75 -0.60 10.69 -9.29
N VAL A 76 -0.96 11.79 -9.92
CA VAL A 76 -1.60 11.81 -11.22
C VAL A 76 -0.56 12.17 -12.28
N VAL A 77 -0.48 11.36 -13.32
CA VAL A 77 0.43 11.61 -14.46
C VAL A 77 -0.39 11.81 -15.72
N TYR A 78 -0.15 12.90 -16.41
CA TYR A 78 -0.80 13.17 -17.69
C TYR A 78 0.17 13.91 -18.63
N HIS A 79 -0.10 13.82 -19.93
CA HIS A 79 0.75 14.45 -20.94
C HIS A 79 0.50 15.96 -20.98
N PRO A 80 1.53 16.83 -20.81
CA PRO A 80 1.35 18.26 -20.64
C PRO A 80 0.79 18.96 -21.89
N ARG A 81 0.96 18.38 -23.07
CA ARG A 81 0.51 18.93 -24.35
C ARG A 81 -0.80 18.33 -24.87
N ARG A 82 -1.42 17.42 -24.11
CA ARG A 82 -2.73 16.86 -24.49
C ARG A 82 -3.84 17.55 -23.70
N THR A 83 -4.90 17.90 -24.38
CA THR A 83 -6.11 18.40 -23.75
C THR A 83 -6.79 17.28 -22.99
N LEU A 84 -7.05 17.50 -21.72
CA LEU A 84 -7.81 16.56 -20.92
C LEU A 84 -9.29 16.58 -21.30
N SER A 85 -9.94 15.42 -21.28
CA SER A 85 -11.39 15.34 -21.38
C SER A 85 -12.06 16.04 -20.18
N ARG A 86 -13.34 16.37 -20.30
CA ARG A 86 -14.10 16.96 -19.19
C ARG A 86 -14.09 16.06 -17.96
N ALA A 87 -14.25 14.75 -18.16
CA ALA A 87 -14.20 13.77 -17.07
C ALA A 87 -12.82 13.73 -16.39
N ALA A 88 -11.75 13.72 -17.19
CA ALA A 88 -10.38 13.72 -16.64
C ALA A 88 -10.08 15.01 -15.88
N SER A 89 -10.50 16.18 -16.40
CA SER A 89 -10.33 17.46 -15.72
C SER A 89 -11.13 17.51 -14.41
N ALA A 90 -12.35 17.01 -14.40
CA ALA A 90 -13.17 16.93 -13.19
C ALA A 90 -12.52 16.02 -12.13
N MET A 91 -12.03 14.86 -12.52
CA MET A 91 -11.33 13.95 -11.62
C MET A 91 -10.08 14.59 -11.02
N LEU A 92 -9.28 15.27 -11.85
CA LEU A 92 -8.08 15.97 -11.39
C LEU A 92 -8.41 17.06 -10.36
N THR A 93 -9.48 17.81 -10.57
CA THR A 93 -9.97 18.83 -9.62
C THR A 93 -10.37 18.18 -8.29
N ILE A 94 -11.13 17.10 -8.33
CA ILE A 94 -11.53 16.34 -7.13
C ILE A 94 -10.31 15.83 -6.37
N LEU A 95 -9.34 15.25 -7.05
CA LEU A 95 -8.12 14.73 -6.43
C LEU A 95 -7.29 15.85 -5.79
N ARG A 96 -7.18 17.01 -6.42
CA ARG A 96 -6.48 18.16 -5.84
C ARG A 96 -7.16 18.69 -4.59
N GLU A 97 -8.49 18.76 -4.58
CA GLU A 97 -9.26 19.17 -3.40
C GLU A 97 -9.08 18.19 -2.25
N GLN A 98 -9.14 16.90 -2.51
CA GLN A 98 -8.96 15.88 -1.48
C GLN A 98 -7.52 15.76 -0.98
N SER A 99 -6.52 15.99 -1.82
CA SER A 99 -5.12 15.93 -1.41
C SER A 99 -4.73 17.02 -0.42
N SER A 100 -5.45 18.14 -0.39
CA SER A 100 -5.25 19.18 0.61
C SER A 100 -5.84 18.84 1.98
N VAL A 101 -6.70 17.83 2.06
CA VAL A 101 -7.38 17.37 3.29
C VAL A 101 -6.76 16.12 3.88
N GLU A 102 -6.26 15.21 3.04
CA GLU A 102 -5.61 13.96 3.46
C GLU A 102 -4.14 13.93 2.99
N ASN A 103 -3.24 14.18 3.90
CA ASN A 103 -1.79 14.21 3.59
C ASN A 103 -1.20 12.85 3.59
N ASN A 104 -1.47 11.81 3.47
CA ASN A 104 -0.79 10.49 3.40
C ASN A 104 -1.67 9.35 3.89
N LYS A 105 -1.74 8.32 3.13
CA LYS A 105 -2.29 7.05 3.59
C LYS A 105 -1.15 6.11 3.97
N ALA A 106 -1.12 5.70 5.22
CA ALA A 106 -0.25 4.63 5.69
C ALA A 106 -0.59 3.32 4.95
N ILE A 107 0.41 2.56 4.67
CA ILE A 107 0.28 1.25 4.06
C ILE A 107 0.39 0.17 5.13
#